data_6746a0a0412b83e7deba1453142e797c
#
_entry.id   6746a0a0412b83e7deba1453142e797c
#
_cell.length_a   1.000
_cell.length_b   1.000
_cell.length_c   1.000
_cell.angle_alpha   90.00
_cell.angle_beta   90.00
_cell.angle_gamma   90.00
#
_symmetry.space_group_name_H-M   'P 1'
#
loop_
_entity.id
_entity.type
_entity.pdbx_description
1 polymer ?
#
loop_
_entity_poly.entity_id
_entity_poly.type
_entity_poly.pdbx_seq_one_letter_code
_entity_poly.pdbx_strand_id
1 'polypeptide(L)'
;MRRWLACALVAAPIPTPIGFGPRYQLAPGPPRATRFTCSHANALTQRAHVELFANRRVLLVPKGIGIARGCTYPVRTTEPTGVVEYAPAVRPTLGDLFDVWGQPLSARRLAGFHGALSAWVGGRRWRGEVRSIPLRRHAEIVVEVGGYIPPHTFFLFPPQR
;
A
#
# COMPACT_ATOMS: atom_id res chain seq x y z
N MET A 1 1.79 -48.65 25.75
CA MET A 1 1.20 -47.31 25.66
C MET A 1 2.08 -46.41 24.78
N ARG A 2 1.70 -46.17 23.54
CA ARG A 2 2.46 -45.29 22.61
C ARG A 2 1.89 -43.89 22.66
N ARG A 3 2.68 -42.94 23.18
CA ARG A 3 2.32 -41.50 23.19
C ARG A 3 2.59 -40.95 21.81
N TRP A 4 1.56 -40.54 21.09
CA TRP A 4 1.64 -39.77 19.87
C TRP A 4 1.92 -38.31 20.26
N LEU A 5 3.11 -37.80 19.93
CA LEU A 5 3.42 -36.38 19.98
C LEU A 5 2.79 -35.73 18.77
N ALA A 6 1.72 -34.98 18.96
CA ALA A 6 1.15 -34.12 17.94
C ALA A 6 2.11 -32.93 17.72
N CYS A 7 2.84 -32.96 16.59
CA CYS A 7 3.58 -31.78 16.13
C CYS A 7 2.58 -30.73 15.68
N ALA A 8 2.36 -29.69 16.47
CA ALA A 8 1.63 -28.51 16.04
C ALA A 8 2.49 -27.77 15.01
N LEU A 9 2.10 -27.85 13.73
CA LEU A 9 2.65 -27.01 12.68
C LEU A 9 2.18 -25.56 12.96
N VAL A 10 3.05 -24.79 13.58
CA VAL A 10 2.88 -23.33 13.65
C VAL A 10 3.12 -22.84 12.23
N ALA A 11 2.03 -22.49 11.53
CA ALA A 11 2.13 -21.82 10.25
C ALA A 11 2.85 -20.48 10.46
N ALA A 12 4.10 -20.39 10.00
CA ALA A 12 4.82 -19.13 9.97
C ALA A 12 4.02 -18.14 9.12
N PRO A 13 3.91 -16.86 9.54
CA PRO A 13 3.26 -15.86 8.71
C PRO A 13 3.98 -15.85 7.35
N ILE A 14 3.20 -16.01 6.28
CA ILE A 14 3.74 -15.95 4.92
C ILE A 14 4.27 -14.53 4.73
N PRO A 15 5.58 -14.33 4.55
CA PRO A 15 6.11 -13.00 4.31
C PRO A 15 5.49 -12.46 3.02
N THR A 16 5.18 -11.16 3.01
CA THR A 16 4.80 -10.43 1.79
C THR A 16 5.70 -10.89 0.64
N PRO A 17 5.17 -11.36 -0.50
CA PRO A 17 6.03 -11.87 -1.54
C PRO A 17 7.00 -10.80 -1.94
N ILE A 18 8.20 -11.17 -1.83
CA ILE A 18 9.33 -10.42 -2.32
C ILE A 18 9.29 -10.64 -3.83
N GLY A 19 8.87 -9.62 -4.58
CA GLY A 19 8.95 -9.64 -6.04
C GLY A 19 10.35 -10.08 -6.48
N PHE A 20 10.44 -10.75 -7.60
CA PHE A 20 11.69 -11.28 -8.12
C PHE A 20 12.69 -10.16 -8.43
N GLY A 21 13.89 -10.24 -7.89
CA GLY A 21 15.00 -9.33 -8.16
C GLY A 21 15.06 -8.09 -7.25
N PRO A 22 15.93 -7.13 -7.56
CA PRO A 22 16.12 -5.92 -6.77
C PRO A 22 14.83 -5.10 -6.68
N ARG A 23 14.59 -4.52 -5.51
CA ARG A 23 13.43 -3.68 -5.23
C ARG A 23 13.66 -2.27 -5.74
N TYR A 24 12.61 -1.66 -6.27
CA TYR A 24 12.63 -0.21 -6.53
C TYR A 24 12.31 0.55 -5.25
N GLN A 25 13.06 1.62 -4.99
CA GLN A 25 12.84 2.50 -3.85
C GLN A 25 12.72 3.93 -4.35
N LEU A 26 11.64 4.59 -3.96
CA LEU A 26 11.41 6.00 -4.24
C LEU A 26 11.23 6.72 -2.91
N ALA A 27 12.04 7.73 -2.63
CA ALA A 27 11.87 8.55 -1.46
C ALA A 27 10.53 9.29 -1.50
N PRO A 28 9.93 9.62 -0.33
CA PRO A 28 8.83 10.56 -0.29
C PRO A 28 9.26 11.90 -0.90
N GLY A 29 8.47 12.39 -1.84
CA GLY A 29 8.61 13.72 -2.42
C GLY A 29 7.69 14.73 -1.72
N PRO A 30 7.80 16.02 -2.06
CA PRO A 30 6.82 16.99 -1.64
C PRO A 30 5.44 16.61 -2.19
N PRO A 31 4.36 16.78 -1.40
CA PRO A 31 3.02 16.52 -1.88
C PRO A 31 2.72 17.27 -3.17
N ARG A 32 2.05 16.61 -4.09
CA ARG A 32 1.53 17.24 -5.31
C ARG A 32 0.22 17.98 -4.98
N ALA A 33 -0.56 18.33 -5.98
CA ALA A 33 -1.85 18.98 -5.78
C ALA A 33 -2.83 18.07 -5.01
N THR A 34 -2.59 17.89 -3.71
CA THR A 34 -3.45 17.11 -2.81
C THR A 34 -4.61 17.96 -2.31
N ARG A 35 -5.78 17.33 -2.16
CA ARG A 35 -6.95 17.95 -1.52
C ARG A 35 -6.86 18.00 0.01
N PHE A 36 -5.81 17.41 0.58
CA PHE A 36 -5.63 17.33 2.03
C PHE A 36 -4.75 18.44 2.59
N THR A 37 -5.06 18.83 3.81
CA THR A 37 -4.25 19.75 4.60
C THR A 37 -3.45 18.99 5.66
N CYS A 38 -2.19 19.35 5.84
CA CYS A 38 -1.37 18.86 6.93
C CYS A 38 -1.83 19.44 8.26
N SER A 39 -1.99 18.62 9.29
CA SER A 39 -2.55 19.02 10.60
C SER A 39 -1.92 18.21 11.73
N HIS A 40 -1.93 18.76 12.94
CA HIS A 40 -1.57 18.03 14.16
C HIS A 40 -2.70 17.11 14.68
N ALA A 41 -3.93 17.32 14.23
CA ALA A 41 -5.14 16.70 14.79
C ALA A 41 -5.72 15.53 13.96
N ASN A 42 -4.96 14.96 13.03
CA ASN A 42 -5.46 13.86 12.22
C ASN A 42 -5.56 12.55 13.03
N ALA A 43 -6.78 12.05 13.23
CA ALA A 43 -7.03 10.75 13.87
C ALA A 43 -6.89 9.61 12.83
N LEU A 44 -5.69 9.03 12.74
CA LEU A 44 -5.35 7.96 11.79
C LEU A 44 -5.65 6.59 12.43
N THR A 45 -6.91 6.19 12.41
CA THR A 45 -7.41 4.99 13.11
C THR A 45 -7.66 3.80 12.19
N GLN A 46 -7.51 3.96 10.90
CA GLN A 46 -7.72 2.91 9.90
C GLN A 46 -6.46 2.60 9.14
N ARG A 47 -6.35 1.37 8.65
CA ARG A 47 -5.22 0.90 7.85
C ARG A 47 -5.69 0.15 6.61
N ALA A 48 -4.97 0.32 5.51
CA ALA A 48 -5.00 -0.48 4.29
C ALA A 48 -3.59 -0.95 3.96
N HIS A 49 -3.46 -1.95 3.13
CA HIS A 49 -2.17 -2.39 2.60
C HIS A 49 -2.11 -2.15 1.10
N VAL A 50 -0.98 -1.66 0.62
CA VAL A 50 -0.74 -1.33 -0.78
C VAL A 50 0.55 -1.99 -1.24
N GLU A 51 0.44 -2.85 -2.23
CA GLU A 51 1.56 -3.46 -2.92
C GLU A 51 1.68 -2.92 -4.33
N LEU A 52 2.88 -2.52 -4.69
CA LEU A 52 3.17 -1.97 -6.00
C LEU A 52 4.24 -2.81 -6.69
N PHE A 53 4.01 -3.14 -7.95
CA PHE A 53 4.96 -3.88 -8.76
C PHE A 53 5.22 -3.15 -10.08
N ALA A 54 6.49 -3.06 -10.45
CA ALA A 54 6.92 -2.54 -11.74
C ALA A 54 7.88 -3.55 -12.39
N ASN A 55 7.58 -3.95 -13.62
CA ASN A 55 8.37 -4.93 -14.35
C ASN A 55 8.62 -6.22 -13.54
N ARG A 56 7.58 -6.69 -12.83
CA ARG A 56 7.61 -7.88 -11.94
C ARG A 56 8.54 -7.76 -10.73
N ARG A 57 8.87 -6.54 -10.32
CA ARG A 57 9.68 -6.24 -9.12
C ARG A 57 8.89 -5.38 -8.17
N VAL A 58 9.10 -5.57 -6.88
CA VAL A 58 8.48 -4.74 -5.85
C VAL A 58 8.92 -3.29 -6.02
N LEU A 59 7.95 -2.38 -6.06
CA LEU A 59 8.14 -0.96 -5.84
C LEU A 59 7.74 -0.66 -4.39
N LEU A 60 8.73 -0.43 -3.53
CA LEU A 60 8.47 -0.21 -2.11
C LEU A 60 7.69 1.08 -1.89
N VAL A 61 6.61 0.97 -1.12
CA VAL A 61 5.94 2.12 -0.54
C VAL A 61 6.77 2.57 0.66
N PRO A 62 7.45 3.73 0.61
CA PRO A 62 8.40 4.10 1.65
C PRO A 62 7.69 4.53 2.94
N LYS A 63 8.41 4.50 4.06
CA LYS A 63 7.99 5.21 5.26
C LYS A 63 8.09 6.73 5.04
N GLY A 64 7.30 7.50 5.80
CA GLY A 64 7.38 8.96 5.80
C GLY A 64 6.46 9.66 4.80
N ILE A 65 5.69 8.91 3.99
CA ILE A 65 4.62 9.53 3.20
C ILE A 65 3.65 10.21 4.16
N GLY A 66 3.27 11.45 3.86
CA GLY A 66 2.30 12.20 4.66
C GLY A 66 2.80 12.67 6.02
N ILE A 67 4.10 12.59 6.28
CA ILE A 67 4.73 13.11 7.50
C ILE A 67 5.58 14.31 7.12
N ALA A 68 5.20 15.50 7.58
CA ALA A 68 5.94 16.73 7.42
C ALA A 68 6.44 17.23 8.77
N ARG A 69 7.37 18.22 8.77
CA ARG A 69 7.86 18.81 10.01
C ARG A 69 6.70 19.45 10.75
N GLY A 70 6.36 18.89 11.92
CA GLY A 70 5.35 19.42 12.81
C GLY A 70 3.90 19.14 12.45
N CYS A 71 3.60 18.39 11.40
CA CYS A 71 2.23 17.99 11.08
C CYS A 71 2.16 16.68 10.29
N THR A 72 0.99 16.08 10.20
CA THR A 72 0.73 14.90 9.36
C THR A 72 -0.47 15.14 8.45
N TYR A 73 -0.41 14.54 7.26
CA TYR A 73 -1.58 14.43 6.38
C TYR A 73 -2.53 13.36 6.91
N PRO A 74 -3.80 13.38 6.52
CA PRO A 74 -4.76 12.35 6.92
C PRO A 74 -4.55 10.99 6.25
N VAL A 75 -3.48 10.83 5.50
CA VAL A 75 -2.96 9.58 4.93
C VAL A 75 -1.45 9.58 5.13
N ARG A 76 -0.89 8.53 5.74
CA ARG A 76 0.56 8.43 5.97
C ARG A 76 1.06 6.99 5.96
N THR A 77 2.40 6.85 5.90
CA THR A 77 3.10 5.59 6.16
C THR A 77 4.16 5.80 7.24
N THR A 78 4.23 4.90 8.21
CA THR A 78 5.24 4.93 9.29
C THR A 78 6.33 3.88 9.09
N GLU A 79 6.04 2.86 8.28
CA GLU A 79 6.94 1.75 7.97
C GLU A 79 6.98 1.49 6.45
N PRO A 80 8.09 0.94 5.91
CA PRO A 80 8.19 0.64 4.48
C PRO A 80 7.58 -0.72 4.13
N THR A 81 6.40 -1.01 4.70
CA THR A 81 5.71 -2.31 4.59
C THR A 81 4.50 -2.28 3.66
N GLY A 82 4.19 -1.13 3.06
CA GLY A 82 2.95 -0.94 2.30
C GLY A 82 1.72 -0.66 3.17
N VAL A 83 1.85 -0.71 4.50
CA VAL A 83 0.75 -0.34 5.41
C VAL A 83 0.55 1.16 5.38
N VAL A 84 -0.64 1.57 4.98
CA VAL A 84 -1.08 2.96 4.92
C VAL A 84 -2.07 3.22 6.06
N GLU A 85 -1.72 4.15 6.94
CA GLU A 85 -2.62 4.64 8.00
C GLU A 85 -3.41 5.84 7.48
N TYR A 86 -4.70 5.91 7.80
CA TYR A 86 -5.52 7.03 7.34
C TYR A 86 -6.66 7.39 8.31
N ALA A 87 -7.14 8.63 8.17
CA ALA A 87 -8.31 9.12 8.87
C ALA A 87 -9.57 8.73 8.08
N PRO A 88 -10.49 7.91 8.64
CA PRO A 88 -11.66 7.41 7.90
C PRO A 88 -12.63 8.51 7.48
N ALA A 89 -12.66 9.62 8.22
CA ALA A 89 -13.55 10.75 7.94
C ALA A 89 -13.31 11.38 6.55
N VAL A 90 -12.08 11.33 6.04
CA VAL A 90 -11.73 11.91 4.72
C VAL A 90 -11.95 10.96 3.55
N ARG A 91 -12.26 9.69 3.80
CA ARG A 91 -12.50 8.65 2.78
C ARG A 91 -11.44 8.69 1.67
N PRO A 92 -10.17 8.45 2.00
CA PRO A 92 -9.09 8.60 1.04
C PRO A 92 -9.11 7.50 -0.02
N THR A 93 -8.52 7.83 -1.15
CA THR A 93 -8.30 6.91 -2.27
C THR A 93 -6.81 6.62 -2.48
N LEU A 94 -6.52 5.67 -3.34
CA LEU A 94 -5.14 5.41 -3.77
C LEU A 94 -4.53 6.63 -4.45
N GLY A 95 -5.32 7.39 -5.22
CA GLY A 95 -4.89 8.65 -5.83
C GLY A 95 -4.45 9.67 -4.79
N ASP A 96 -5.18 9.80 -3.69
CA ASP A 96 -4.83 10.70 -2.58
C ASP A 96 -3.49 10.30 -1.92
N LEU A 97 -3.25 8.99 -1.74
CA LEU A 97 -1.95 8.51 -1.24
C LEU A 97 -0.81 8.95 -2.15
N PHE A 98 -0.96 8.78 -3.47
CA PHE A 98 0.06 9.15 -4.44
C PHE A 98 0.30 10.66 -4.51
N ASP A 99 -0.77 11.47 -4.37
CA ASP A 99 -0.65 12.93 -4.32
C ASP A 99 0.13 13.39 -3.06
N VAL A 100 -0.16 12.78 -1.91
CA VAL A 100 0.58 13.03 -0.67
C VAL A 100 2.02 12.51 -0.74
N TRP A 101 2.26 11.39 -1.43
CA TRP A 101 3.61 10.86 -1.68
C TRP A 101 4.42 11.73 -2.65
N GLY A 102 3.76 12.53 -3.48
CA GLY A 102 4.40 13.30 -4.53
C GLY A 102 4.71 12.49 -5.80
N GLN A 103 4.13 11.31 -5.95
CA GLN A 103 4.35 10.44 -7.11
C GLN A 103 3.14 10.44 -8.05
N PRO A 104 3.37 10.39 -9.37
CA PRO A 104 2.28 10.31 -10.33
C PRO A 104 1.63 8.92 -10.33
N LEU A 105 0.29 8.91 -10.45
CA LEU A 105 -0.51 7.72 -10.69
C LEU A 105 -1.57 8.03 -11.74
N SER A 106 -1.68 7.19 -12.76
CA SER A 106 -2.71 7.29 -13.80
C SER A 106 -2.97 5.91 -14.43
N ALA A 107 -3.88 5.81 -15.38
CA ALA A 107 -4.14 4.55 -16.10
C ALA A 107 -2.89 3.97 -16.81
N ARG A 108 -1.89 4.78 -17.07
CA ARG A 108 -0.67 4.39 -17.78
C ARG A 108 0.63 4.79 -17.09
N ARG A 109 0.56 5.16 -15.81
CA ARG A 109 1.75 5.58 -15.06
C ARG A 109 1.66 5.19 -13.58
N LEU A 110 2.66 4.45 -13.12
CA LEU A 110 2.87 4.10 -11.72
C LEU A 110 4.21 4.72 -11.29
N ALA A 111 4.16 5.82 -10.56
CA ALA A 111 5.35 6.60 -10.22
C ALA A 111 6.22 6.90 -11.46
N GLY A 112 7.49 6.49 -11.47
CA GLY A 112 8.40 6.65 -12.61
C GLY A 112 8.19 5.66 -13.76
N PHE A 113 7.29 4.67 -13.63
CA PHE A 113 7.10 3.59 -14.60
C PHE A 113 5.91 3.85 -15.51
N HIS A 114 6.09 3.57 -16.80
CA HIS A 114 5.09 3.79 -17.84
C HIS A 114 4.58 2.46 -18.40
N GLY A 115 3.29 2.37 -18.68
CA GLY A 115 2.64 1.19 -19.24
C GLY A 115 1.19 1.08 -18.78
N ALA A 116 0.45 0.14 -19.34
CA ALA A 116 -0.91 -0.15 -18.88
C ALA A 116 -0.84 -0.71 -17.45
N LEU A 117 -1.66 -0.15 -16.55
CA LEU A 117 -1.76 -0.61 -15.19
C LEU A 117 -2.84 -1.68 -15.05
N SER A 118 -2.56 -2.61 -14.16
CA SER A 118 -3.53 -3.56 -13.62
C SER A 118 -3.63 -3.38 -12.13
N ALA A 119 -4.85 -3.44 -11.57
CA ALA A 119 -5.05 -3.30 -10.14
C ALA A 119 -6.05 -4.35 -9.63
N TRP A 120 -5.86 -4.75 -8.37
CA TRP A 120 -6.71 -5.69 -7.66
C TRP A 120 -7.00 -5.18 -6.25
N VAL A 121 -8.18 -5.50 -5.74
CA VAL A 121 -8.56 -5.23 -4.35
C VAL A 121 -9.09 -6.53 -3.76
N GLY A 122 -8.43 -7.03 -2.71
CA GLY A 122 -8.74 -8.33 -2.12
C GLY A 122 -8.66 -9.49 -3.12
N GLY A 123 -7.69 -9.45 -4.04
CA GLY A 123 -7.50 -10.44 -5.10
C GLY A 123 -8.48 -10.32 -6.30
N ARG A 124 -9.44 -9.39 -6.24
CA ARG A 124 -10.42 -9.17 -7.33
C ARG A 124 -9.97 -8.02 -8.23
N ARG A 125 -9.98 -8.26 -9.55
CA ARG A 125 -9.61 -7.24 -10.53
C ARG A 125 -10.43 -5.97 -10.36
N TRP A 126 -9.74 -4.84 -10.20
CA TRP A 126 -10.36 -3.52 -10.23
C TRP A 126 -10.62 -3.10 -11.68
N ARG A 127 -11.84 -2.66 -11.97
CA ARG A 127 -12.25 -2.27 -13.33
C ARG A 127 -12.43 -0.77 -13.52
N GLY A 128 -12.38 -0.01 -12.42
CA GLY A 128 -12.47 1.45 -12.44
C GLY A 128 -11.11 2.12 -12.64
N GLU A 129 -11.11 3.41 -12.54
CA GLU A 129 -9.88 4.21 -12.54
C GLU A 129 -9.03 3.85 -11.33
N VAL A 130 -7.71 3.61 -11.53
CA VAL A 130 -6.80 3.18 -10.47
C VAL A 130 -6.71 4.19 -9.32
N ARG A 131 -6.78 5.50 -9.64
CA ARG A 131 -6.77 6.55 -8.62
C ARG A 131 -8.00 6.53 -7.71
N SER A 132 -9.13 6.03 -8.21
CA SER A 132 -10.39 5.98 -7.47
C SER A 132 -10.52 4.80 -6.49
N ILE A 133 -9.54 3.89 -6.42
CA ILE A 133 -9.55 2.77 -5.47
C ILE A 133 -9.63 3.32 -4.05
N PRO A 134 -10.70 3.04 -3.27
CA PRO A 134 -10.84 3.56 -1.93
C PRO A 134 -9.91 2.82 -0.97
N LEU A 135 -9.24 3.55 -0.09
CA LEU A 135 -8.54 2.97 1.05
C LEU A 135 -9.60 2.58 2.09
N ARG A 136 -9.94 1.30 2.12
CA ARG A 136 -10.87 0.74 3.11
C ARG A 136 -10.11 0.01 4.19
N ARG A 137 -10.74 -0.11 5.36
CA ARG A 137 -10.16 -0.84 6.48
C ARG A 137 -9.78 -2.25 6.06
N HIS A 138 -8.50 -2.59 6.29
CA HIS A 138 -7.89 -3.87 5.99
C HIS A 138 -7.98 -4.30 4.50
N ALA A 139 -8.21 -3.35 3.59
CA ALA A 139 -8.11 -3.65 2.18
C ALA A 139 -6.68 -4.03 1.80
N GLU A 140 -6.57 -5.04 0.95
CA GLU A 140 -5.36 -5.41 0.23
C GLU A 140 -5.48 -4.86 -1.19
N ILE A 141 -4.59 -3.96 -1.57
CA ILE A 141 -4.58 -3.29 -2.87
C ILE A 141 -3.26 -3.60 -3.56
N VAL A 142 -3.34 -4.22 -4.73
CA VAL A 142 -2.18 -4.54 -5.56
C VAL A 142 -2.26 -3.76 -6.86
N VAL A 143 -1.18 -3.08 -7.25
CA VAL A 143 -1.08 -2.37 -8.54
C VAL A 143 0.18 -2.79 -9.26
N GLU A 144 0.05 -3.10 -10.55
CA GLU A 144 1.12 -3.61 -11.40
C GLU A 144 1.25 -2.82 -12.70
N VAL A 145 2.50 -2.66 -13.15
CA VAL A 145 2.86 -2.17 -14.47
C VAL A 145 3.99 -3.01 -15.06
N GLY A 146 3.91 -3.35 -16.34
CA GLY A 146 5.01 -4.04 -17.05
C GLY A 146 5.19 -5.51 -16.71
N GLY A 147 4.13 -6.20 -16.32
CA GLY A 147 4.12 -7.64 -16.09
C GLY A 147 3.12 -8.06 -15.03
N TYR A 148 2.72 -9.33 -15.07
CA TYR A 148 1.77 -9.91 -14.13
C TYR A 148 2.48 -10.63 -12.99
N ILE A 149 2.03 -10.38 -11.78
CA ILE A 149 2.33 -11.16 -10.57
C ILE A 149 0.98 -11.57 -9.96
N PRO A 150 0.77 -12.82 -9.55
CA PRO A 150 -0.46 -13.22 -8.88
C PRO A 150 -0.72 -12.31 -7.67
N PRO A 151 -1.84 -11.54 -7.63
CA PRO A 151 -2.09 -10.60 -6.56
C PRO A 151 -2.42 -11.32 -5.26
N HIS A 152 -1.95 -10.76 -4.15
CA HIS A 152 -2.40 -11.20 -2.84
C HIS A 152 -3.87 -10.87 -2.63
N THR A 153 -4.54 -11.70 -1.84
CA THR A 153 -5.96 -11.53 -1.52
C THR A 153 -6.19 -10.84 -0.20
N PHE A 154 -5.20 -10.90 0.70
CA PHE A 154 -5.27 -10.30 2.03
C PHE A 154 -3.86 -10.04 2.58
N PHE A 155 -3.78 -9.15 3.57
CA PHE A 155 -2.59 -8.86 4.37
C PHE A 155 -2.88 -9.07 5.86
N LEU A 156 -1.92 -9.65 6.58
CA LEU A 156 -2.03 -9.82 8.04
C LEU A 156 -1.48 -8.56 8.73
N PHE A 157 -2.41 -7.70 9.14
CA PHE A 157 -2.04 -6.46 9.84
C PHE A 157 -1.50 -6.77 11.24
N PRO A 158 -0.35 -6.19 11.61
CA PRO A 158 0.13 -6.30 12.99
C PRO A 158 -0.87 -5.62 13.94
N PRO A 159 -0.94 -6.06 15.22
CA PRO A 159 -1.77 -5.41 16.24
C PRO A 159 -1.48 -3.90 16.30
N GLN A 160 -2.51 -3.10 16.53
CA GLN A 160 -2.33 -1.68 16.85
C GLN A 160 -1.80 -1.59 18.27
N ARG A 161 -0.68 -0.90 18.45
CA ARG A 161 -0.13 -0.56 19.76
C ARG A 161 -0.76 0.72 20.28
#